data_680f185b92d10f2f770c7b00379c88c9
#
_entry.id   680f185b92d10f2f770c7b00379c88c9
#
_cell.length_a   1.000
_cell.length_b   1.000
_cell.length_c   1.000
_cell.angle_alpha   90.00
_cell.angle_beta   90.00
_cell.angle_gamma   90.00
#
_symmetry.space_group_name_H-M   'P 1'
#
loop_
_entity.id
_entity.type
_entity.pdbx_description
1 polymer ?
#
loop_
_entity_poly.entity_id
_entity_poly.type
_entity_poly.pdbx_seq_one_letter_code
_entity_poly.pdbx_strand_id
1 'polypeptide(L)' 'MNTRQDPLLLWLKQASEDQIRETGSTRGYLLQIGYGNKKASPEISARLEAATGGEVTRKQLRPGDWSVIWPELAAA' A
#
# COMPACT_ATOMS: atom_id res chain seq x y z
N MET A 1 -6.08 -1.99 -15.16
CA MET A 1 -5.82 -0.59 -14.76
C MET A 1 -5.79 -0.50 -13.24
N ASN A 2 -4.82 0.21 -12.68
CA ASN A 2 -4.72 0.36 -11.24
C ASN A 2 -5.75 1.36 -10.72
N THR A 3 -6.28 1.07 -9.55
CA THR A 3 -7.30 1.92 -8.92
C THR A 3 -6.61 2.96 -8.04
N ARG A 4 -7.19 4.19 -8.02
CA ARG A 4 -6.74 5.23 -7.11
C ARG A 4 -6.91 4.77 -5.67
N GLN A 5 -5.89 5.01 -4.85
CA GLN A 5 -5.84 4.58 -3.46
C GLN A 5 -5.97 5.79 -2.53
N ASP A 6 -7.20 6.24 -2.31
CA ASP A 6 -7.46 7.42 -1.49
C ASP A 6 -6.92 7.29 -0.05
N PRO A 7 -7.06 6.15 0.64
CA PRO A 7 -6.47 6.02 1.97
C PRO A 7 -4.96 6.24 1.99
N LEU A 8 -4.25 5.78 0.95
CA LEU A 8 -2.82 6.00 0.85
C LEU A 8 -2.50 7.48 0.63
N LEU A 9 -3.25 8.16 -0.22
CA LEU A 9 -3.05 9.58 -0.48
C LEU A 9 -3.29 10.41 0.79
N LEU A 10 -4.30 10.07 1.57
CA LEU A 10 -4.57 10.74 2.84
C LEU A 10 -3.46 10.52 3.85
N TRP A 11 -2.98 9.29 3.95
CA TRP A 11 -1.87 8.97 4.85
C TRP A 11 -0.60 9.74 4.47
N LEU A 12 -0.32 9.83 3.17
CA LEU A 12 0.88 10.53 2.68
C LEU A 12 0.89 12.00 3.03
N LYS A 13 -0.27 12.63 3.19
CA LYS A 13 -0.36 14.05 3.55
C LYS A 13 0.21 14.33 4.93
N GLN A 14 0.20 13.35 5.83
CA GLN A 14 0.64 13.53 7.22
C GLN A 14 1.82 12.65 7.59
N ALA A 15 2.27 11.78 6.70
CA ALA A 15 3.36 10.85 6.98
C ALA A 15 4.69 11.60 7.09
N SER A 16 5.48 11.25 8.11
CA SER A 16 6.83 11.78 8.27
C SER A 16 7.78 11.06 7.32
N GLU A 17 8.97 11.62 7.12
CA GLU A 17 9.98 10.97 6.29
C GLU A 17 10.41 9.62 6.88
N ASP A 18 10.42 9.50 8.20
CA ASP A 18 10.73 8.22 8.85
C ASP A 18 9.66 7.18 8.54
N GLN A 19 8.39 7.57 8.58
CA GLN A 19 7.29 6.67 8.23
C GLN A 19 7.37 6.25 6.76
N ILE A 20 7.70 7.17 5.86
CA ILE A 20 7.89 6.85 4.44
C ILE A 20 9.04 5.84 4.28
N ARG A 21 10.15 6.05 5.00
CA ARG A 21 11.31 5.19 4.91
C ARG A 21 10.99 3.75 5.36
N GLU A 22 10.11 3.61 6.36
CA GLU A 22 9.69 2.31 6.85
C GLU A 22 8.99 1.46 5.79
N THR A 23 8.41 2.10 4.78
CA THR A 23 7.75 1.39 3.69
C THR A 23 8.74 0.76 2.72
N GLY A 24 10.01 1.16 2.79
CA GLY A 24 11.02 0.71 1.84
C GLY A 24 10.94 1.40 0.48
N SER A 25 10.18 2.49 0.40
CA SER A 25 9.96 3.22 -0.85
C SER A 25 10.19 4.72 -0.64
N THR A 26 9.82 5.51 -1.63
CA THR A 26 9.95 6.97 -1.59
C THR A 26 8.55 7.59 -1.66
N ARG A 27 8.43 8.83 -1.16
CA ARG A 27 7.16 9.56 -1.23
C ARG A 27 6.66 9.67 -2.66
N GLY A 28 7.56 9.97 -3.60
CA GLY A 28 7.19 10.10 -5.01
C GLY A 28 6.62 8.83 -5.59
N TYR A 29 7.24 7.69 -5.29
CA TYR A 29 6.76 6.41 -5.78
C TYR A 29 5.41 6.04 -5.15
N LEU A 30 5.28 6.28 -3.84
CA LEU A 30 4.02 6.01 -3.14
C LEU A 30 2.88 6.88 -3.65
N LEU A 31 3.17 8.13 -4.04
CA LEU A 31 2.17 8.99 -4.67
C LEU A 31 1.69 8.40 -6.00
N GLN A 32 2.60 7.82 -6.80
CA GLN A 32 2.21 7.17 -8.05
C GLN A 32 1.28 5.98 -7.79
N ILE A 33 1.55 5.22 -6.75
CA ILE A 33 0.66 4.13 -6.34
C ILE A 33 -0.70 4.69 -5.92
N GLY A 34 -0.68 5.77 -5.13
CA GLY A 34 -1.90 6.40 -4.64
C GLY A 34 -2.78 6.94 -5.75
N TYR A 35 -2.19 7.49 -6.81
CA TYR A 35 -2.94 7.98 -7.96
C TYR A 35 -3.36 6.88 -8.94
N GLY A 36 -2.91 5.63 -8.70
CA GLY A 36 -3.27 4.52 -9.58
C GLY A 36 -2.37 4.38 -10.80
N ASN A 37 -1.26 5.11 -10.84
CA ASN A 37 -0.31 5.05 -11.97
C ASN A 37 0.68 3.90 -11.86
N LYS A 38 0.88 3.37 -10.65
CA LYS A 38 1.78 2.25 -10.38
C LYS A 38 1.09 1.28 -9.45
N LYS A 39 1.44 0.01 -9.58
CA LYS A 39 0.93 -1.06 -8.71
C LYS A 39 1.98 -1.38 -7.66
N ALA A 40 1.58 -1.43 -6.39
CA ALA A 40 2.49 -1.78 -5.31
C ALA A 40 2.89 -3.25 -5.43
N SER A 41 4.18 -3.54 -5.23
CA SER A 41 4.66 -4.92 -5.15
C SER A 41 4.08 -5.59 -3.90
N PRO A 42 4.10 -6.94 -3.81
CA PRO A 42 3.68 -7.61 -2.58
C PRO A 42 4.44 -7.14 -1.35
N GLU A 43 5.75 -6.92 -1.46
CA GLU A 43 6.55 -6.45 -0.35
C GLU A 43 6.15 -5.04 0.10
N ILE A 44 6.02 -4.12 -0.85
CA ILE A 44 5.62 -2.75 -0.54
C ILE A 44 4.21 -2.73 0.04
N SER A 45 3.31 -3.56 -0.48
CA SER A 45 1.95 -3.66 0.05
C SER A 45 1.93 -4.08 1.52
N ALA A 46 2.72 -5.08 1.88
CA ALA A 46 2.80 -5.54 3.27
C ALA A 46 3.43 -4.48 4.17
N ARG A 47 4.47 -3.80 3.69
CA ARG A 47 5.13 -2.75 4.47
C ARG A 47 4.22 -1.53 4.65
N LEU A 48 3.44 -1.17 3.63
CA LEU A 48 2.47 -0.08 3.75
C LEU A 48 1.37 -0.40 4.75
N GLU A 49 0.86 -1.63 4.74
CA GLU A 49 -0.16 -2.01 5.72
C GLU A 49 0.39 -1.88 7.14
N ALA A 50 1.61 -2.34 7.38
CA ALA A 50 2.25 -2.23 8.69
C ALA A 50 2.51 -0.77 9.07
N ALA A 51 3.07 0.02 8.16
CA ALA A 51 3.43 1.41 8.44
C ALA A 51 2.21 2.31 8.67
N THR A 52 1.09 1.98 8.05
CA THR A 52 -0.15 2.77 8.18
C THR A 52 -1.07 2.27 9.30
N GLY A 53 -0.66 1.21 10.00
CA GLY A 53 -1.50 0.64 11.05
C GLY A 53 -2.79 0.03 10.50
N GLY A 54 -2.77 -0.43 9.26
CA GLY A 54 -3.93 -1.05 8.63
C GLY A 54 -4.85 -0.09 7.88
N GLU A 55 -4.53 1.20 7.86
CA GLU A 55 -5.34 2.17 7.09
C GLU A 55 -5.26 1.89 5.60
N VAL A 56 -4.11 1.42 5.13
CA VAL A 56 -3.90 0.97 3.75
C VAL A 56 -3.63 -0.53 3.83
N THR A 57 -4.48 -1.33 3.19
CA THR A 57 -4.39 -2.79 3.32
C THR A 57 -3.80 -3.42 2.07
N ARG A 58 -3.23 -4.62 2.26
CA ARG A 58 -2.74 -5.44 1.15
C ARG A 58 -3.85 -5.76 0.16
N LYS A 59 -5.06 -5.98 0.66
CA LYS A 59 -6.22 -6.25 -0.19
C LYS A 59 -6.55 -5.08 -1.10
N GLN A 60 -6.47 -3.85 -0.58
CA GLN A 60 -6.74 -2.64 -1.34
C GLN A 60 -5.66 -2.41 -2.42
N LEU A 61 -4.41 -2.68 -2.07
CA LEU A 61 -3.30 -2.43 -2.98
C LEU A 61 -3.17 -3.48 -4.08
N ARG A 62 -3.58 -4.71 -3.79
CA ARG A 62 -3.53 -5.82 -4.76
C ARG A 62 -4.87 -6.56 -4.81
N PRO A 63 -5.93 -5.90 -5.30
CA PRO A 63 -7.27 -6.49 -5.26
C PRO A 63 -7.42 -7.74 -6.12
N GLY A 64 -6.58 -7.89 -7.15
CA GLY A 64 -6.71 -9.02 -8.07
C GLY A 64 -6.03 -10.31 -7.62
N ASP A 65 -5.03 -10.21 -6.72
CA ASP A 65 -4.20 -11.38 -6.40
C ASP A 65 -3.82 -11.51 -4.92
N TRP A 66 -4.36 -10.68 -4.03
CA TRP A 66 -4.01 -10.77 -2.61
C TRP A 66 -4.29 -12.16 -2.03
N SER A 67 -5.36 -12.81 -2.49
CA SER A 67 -5.74 -14.13 -1.96
C SER A 67 -4.77 -15.23 -2.39
N VAL A 68 -4.08 -15.03 -3.50
CA VAL A 68 -3.05 -15.95 -3.97
C VAL A 68 -1.74 -15.72 -3.22
N ILE A 69 -1.37 -14.44 -3.06
CA ILE A 69 -0.12 -14.06 -2.39
C ILE A 69 -0.20 -14.32 -0.88
N TRP A 70 -1.34 -13.99 -0.27
CA TRP A 70 -1.56 -14.13 1.17
C TRP A 70 -2.83 -14.96 1.44
N PRO A 71 -2.79 -16.29 1.17
CA PRO A 71 -3.98 -17.12 1.34
C PRO A 71 -4.51 -17.13 2.78
N GLU A 72 -3.67 -16.86 3.78
CA GLU A 72 -4.07 -16.76 5.18
C GLU A 72 -5.09 -15.64 5.41
N LEU A 73 -5.09 -14.60 4.60
CA LEU A 73 -6.07 -13.52 4.71
C LEU A 73 -7.45 -13.96 4.28
N ALA A 74 -7.53 -14.91 3.36
CA ALA A 74 -8.80 -15.45 2.89
C ALA A 74 -9.36 -16.48 3.86
N ALA A 75 -8.49 -17.14 4.63
CA ALA A 75 -8.87 -18.19 5.58
C ALA A 75 -9.32 -17.64 6.93
N ALA A 76 -9.06 -16.36 7.20
CA ALA A 76 -9.38 -15.74 8.49
C ALA A 76 -10.85 -15.52 8.71
#